data_3f9a019c86df1d38bb026ab10b561eda
#
_entry.id   3f9a019c86df1d38bb026ab10b561eda
#
_cell.length_a   1.000
_cell.length_b   1.000
_cell.length_c   1.000
_cell.angle_alpha   90.00
_cell.angle_beta   90.00
_cell.angle_gamma   90.00
#
_symmetry.space_group_name_H-M   'P 1'
#
loop_
_entity.id
_entity.type
_entity.pdbx_description
1 polymer ?
#
loop_
_entity_poly.entity_id
_entity_poly.type
_entity_poly.pdbx_seq_one_letter_code
_entity_poly.pdbx_strand_id
1 'polypeptide(L)'
;MDESLEDAAARELKEETDLDHIYLEQLYTFGDVHRDKRTRVISVAYMALVPADTLQYTPGDDAQDACMFEIERTVRGVILHAIGRNLTLTETDLAFDHKDIIAKGLERLQSKVTYTDLALELLRNKEKFSIYELQIIHEVVTGTELDVANFRRSFKKKFIDTGRVEKLDEKCYDYSRKPSSYYRLIG
;
A
#
# COMPACT_ATOMS: atom_id res chain seq x y z
N MET A 1 6.12 26.67 15.07
CA MET A 1 5.52 25.70 14.14
C MET A 1 5.88 26.17 12.75
N ASP A 2 6.97 25.64 12.22
CA ASP A 2 7.54 26.04 10.93
C ASP A 2 7.71 24.80 10.03
N GLU A 3 6.77 23.85 10.14
CA GLU A 3 6.78 22.55 9.47
C GLU A 3 5.55 22.45 8.55
N SER A 4 5.74 21.98 7.30
CA SER A 4 4.64 21.71 6.39
C SER A 4 3.85 20.46 6.82
N LEU A 5 2.65 20.26 6.27
CA LEU A 5 1.88 19.04 6.55
C LEU A 5 2.58 17.79 6.03
N GLU A 6 3.27 17.90 4.92
CA GLU A 6 4.06 16.84 4.31
C GLU A 6 5.25 16.45 5.19
N ASP A 7 5.99 17.46 5.70
CA ASP A 7 7.14 17.23 6.59
C ASP A 7 6.68 16.61 7.91
N ALA A 8 5.57 17.11 8.47
CA ALA A 8 4.97 16.53 9.68
C ALA A 8 4.60 15.07 9.49
N ALA A 9 3.90 14.73 8.38
CA ALA A 9 3.52 13.36 8.10
C ALA A 9 4.74 12.45 7.90
N ALA A 10 5.78 12.92 7.23
CA ALA A 10 7.02 12.17 7.03
C ALA A 10 7.78 11.94 8.36
N ARG A 11 7.84 12.96 9.22
CA ARG A 11 8.48 12.87 10.53
C ARG A 11 7.75 11.88 11.44
N GLU A 12 6.42 11.99 11.57
CA GLU A 12 5.58 11.07 12.37
C GLU A 12 5.75 9.62 11.89
N LEU A 13 5.69 9.40 10.57
CA LEU A 13 5.88 8.08 10.00
C LEU A 13 7.26 7.51 10.32
N LYS A 14 8.33 8.33 10.22
CA LYS A 14 9.69 7.92 10.58
C LYS A 14 9.81 7.60 12.08
N GLU A 15 9.22 8.41 12.95
CA GLU A 15 9.23 8.18 14.39
C GLU A 15 8.52 6.87 14.78
N GLU A 16 7.43 6.52 14.09
CA GLU A 16 6.66 5.30 14.37
C GLU A 16 7.23 4.03 13.73
N THR A 17 7.91 4.14 12.58
CA THR A 17 8.31 2.97 11.77
C THR A 17 9.82 2.86 11.52
N ASP A 18 10.59 3.87 11.83
CA ASP A 18 12.04 4.01 11.51
C ASP A 18 12.34 3.89 9.99
N LEU A 19 11.37 4.15 9.13
CA LEU A 19 11.51 4.09 7.68
C LEU A 19 11.71 5.47 7.07
N ASP A 20 12.67 5.56 6.15
CA ASP A 20 12.95 6.75 5.34
C ASP A 20 12.62 6.49 3.87
N HIS A 21 12.37 7.57 3.13
CA HIS A 21 12.22 7.57 1.67
C HIS A 21 11.16 6.61 1.13
N ILE A 22 10.05 6.46 1.87
CA ILE A 22 8.91 5.68 1.44
C ILE A 22 7.90 6.54 0.66
N TYR A 23 7.10 5.86 -0.15
CA TYR A 23 5.99 6.52 -0.81
C TYR A 23 5.02 7.06 0.23
N LEU A 24 4.78 8.37 0.20
CA LEU A 24 3.87 9.07 1.08
C LEU A 24 3.04 10.06 0.26
N GLU A 25 1.72 10.03 0.39
CA GLU A 25 0.85 11.01 -0.26
C GLU A 25 -0.29 11.44 0.65
N GLN A 26 -0.72 12.69 0.50
CA GLN A 26 -1.94 13.15 1.13
C GLN A 26 -3.13 12.40 0.53
N LEU A 27 -3.85 11.67 1.37
CA LEU A 27 -5.00 10.88 0.97
C LEU A 27 -6.24 11.75 0.81
N TYR A 28 -6.64 12.41 1.89
CA TYR A 28 -7.84 13.25 1.95
C TYR A 28 -7.86 14.10 3.22
N THR A 29 -8.65 15.19 3.20
CA THR A 29 -8.92 16.00 4.38
C THR A 29 -10.32 15.70 4.89
N PHE A 30 -10.40 15.10 6.06
CA PHE A 30 -11.63 14.73 6.74
C PHE A 30 -12.07 15.86 7.66
N GLY A 31 -13.18 16.51 7.32
CA GLY A 31 -13.63 17.71 8.01
C GLY A 31 -15.15 17.74 8.22
N ASP A 32 -15.85 16.59 8.29
CA ASP A 32 -17.26 16.57 8.63
C ASP A 32 -17.51 17.22 9.99
N VAL A 33 -18.62 17.93 10.12
CA VAL A 33 -18.95 18.70 11.35
C VAL A 33 -19.16 17.78 12.53
N HIS A 34 -19.63 16.56 12.27
CA HIS A 34 -20.01 15.59 13.29
C HIS A 34 -19.02 14.43 13.47
N ARG A 35 -17.83 14.49 12.82
CA ARG A 35 -16.85 13.41 12.90
C ARG A 35 -16.32 13.14 14.30
N ASP A 36 -16.21 14.18 15.14
CA ASP A 36 -15.92 14.07 16.57
C ASP A 36 -17.02 14.82 17.36
N LYS A 37 -17.67 14.11 18.27
CA LYS A 37 -18.77 14.67 19.07
C LYS A 37 -18.28 15.65 20.14
N ARG A 38 -17.00 15.65 20.48
CA ARG A 38 -16.41 16.44 21.56
C ARG A 38 -16.04 17.85 21.11
N THR A 39 -15.52 17.98 19.87
CA THR A 39 -15.05 19.26 19.34
C THR A 39 -14.96 19.23 17.83
N ARG A 40 -14.82 20.40 17.22
CA ARG A 40 -14.56 20.56 15.79
C ARG A 40 -13.12 20.13 15.48
N VAL A 41 -12.98 19.03 14.75
CA VAL A 41 -11.68 18.50 14.34
C VAL A 41 -11.63 18.41 12.81
N ILE A 42 -10.50 18.80 12.23
CA ILE A 42 -10.15 18.55 10.84
C ILE A 42 -8.89 17.68 10.85
N SER A 43 -8.92 16.55 10.14
CA SER A 43 -7.76 15.67 9.99
C SER A 43 -7.33 15.59 8.54
N VAL A 44 -6.04 15.76 8.32
CA VAL A 44 -5.42 15.51 7.02
C VAL A 44 -4.80 14.12 7.08
N ALA A 45 -5.38 13.17 6.36
CA ALA A 45 -4.87 11.80 6.33
C ALA A 45 -3.83 11.64 5.22
N TYR A 46 -2.77 10.90 5.52
CA TYR A 46 -1.73 10.51 4.58
C TYR A 46 -1.75 9.00 4.40
N MET A 47 -1.35 8.54 3.22
CA MET A 47 -1.17 7.13 2.89
C MET A 47 0.29 6.88 2.59
N ALA A 48 0.89 5.93 3.31
CA ALA A 48 2.22 5.41 3.04
C ALA A 48 2.11 4.00 2.45
N LEU A 49 3.03 3.65 1.55
CA LEU A 49 3.13 2.31 0.97
C LEU A 49 4.52 1.75 1.26
N VAL A 50 4.56 0.61 1.92
CA VAL A 50 5.79 -0.09 2.28
C VAL A 50 5.62 -1.60 2.07
N PRO A 51 6.69 -2.34 1.70
CA PRO A 51 6.67 -3.79 1.76
C PRO A 51 6.45 -4.27 3.20
N ALA A 52 5.53 -5.22 3.39
CA ALA A 52 5.11 -5.65 4.72
C ALA A 52 6.25 -6.26 5.58
N ASP A 53 7.25 -6.86 4.93
CA ASP A 53 8.41 -7.46 5.59
C ASP A 53 9.48 -6.44 6.02
N THR A 54 9.38 -5.20 5.58
CA THR A 54 10.27 -4.11 6.00
C THR A 54 9.71 -3.30 7.16
N LEU A 55 8.40 -3.45 7.44
CA LEU A 55 7.72 -2.64 8.44
C LEU A 55 8.02 -3.15 9.85
N GLN A 56 8.74 -2.35 10.62
CA GLN A 56 8.82 -2.44 12.07
C GLN A 56 7.97 -1.30 12.63
N TYR A 57 7.07 -1.61 13.52
CA TYR A 57 6.19 -0.60 14.10
C TYR A 57 6.27 -0.64 15.63
N THR A 58 6.27 0.53 16.21
CA THR A 58 6.17 0.73 17.65
C THR A 58 4.84 1.45 17.92
N PRO A 59 4.04 1.02 18.92
CA PRO A 59 2.88 1.79 19.31
C PRO A 59 3.30 3.23 19.62
N GLY A 60 2.65 4.22 19.00
CA GLY A 60 2.84 5.62 19.34
C GLY A 60 2.39 5.92 20.78
N ASP A 61 2.71 7.09 21.29
CA ASP A 61 2.48 7.50 22.69
C ASP A 61 0.99 7.37 23.11
N ASP A 62 0.07 7.51 22.15
CA ASP A 62 -1.37 7.42 22.36
C ASP A 62 -1.97 6.02 22.12
N ALA A 63 -1.16 5.07 21.63
CA ALA A 63 -1.62 3.72 21.30
C ALA A 63 -1.21 2.71 22.38
N GLN A 64 -2.19 1.96 22.90
CA GLN A 64 -1.92 0.88 23.84
C GLN A 64 -1.28 -0.34 23.18
N ASP A 65 -1.53 -0.55 21.89
CA ASP A 65 -1.06 -1.69 21.12
C ASP A 65 -1.09 -1.38 19.62
N ALA A 66 -0.24 -2.06 18.85
CA ALA A 66 -0.21 -2.00 17.40
C ALA A 66 -0.06 -3.40 16.81
N CYS A 67 -0.75 -3.68 15.72
CA CYS A 67 -0.58 -4.91 14.94
C CYS A 67 -0.96 -4.68 13.48
N MET A 68 -0.45 -5.55 12.61
CA MET A 68 -0.82 -5.55 11.20
C MET A 68 -2.14 -6.29 10.98
N PHE A 69 -2.89 -5.83 9.98
CA PHE A 69 -4.14 -6.46 9.58
C PHE A 69 -4.12 -6.80 8.09
N GLU A 70 -4.63 -7.97 7.75
CA GLU A 70 -5.10 -8.26 6.41
C GLU A 70 -6.48 -7.62 6.23
N ILE A 71 -6.70 -7.01 5.06
CA ILE A 71 -7.96 -6.35 4.73
C ILE A 71 -8.75 -7.24 3.79
N GLU A 72 -9.86 -7.78 4.26
CA GLU A 72 -10.85 -8.47 3.44
C GLU A 72 -11.92 -7.46 3.00
N ARG A 73 -12.14 -7.36 1.68
CA ARG A 73 -13.23 -6.55 1.11
C ARG A 73 -14.46 -7.40 0.89
N THR A 74 -15.58 -6.95 1.42
CA THR A 74 -16.88 -7.59 1.29
C THR A 74 -17.89 -6.64 0.67
N VAL A 75 -19.05 -7.16 0.29
CA VAL A 75 -20.18 -6.32 -0.17
C VAL A 75 -20.75 -5.43 0.91
N ARG A 76 -20.39 -5.65 2.18
CA ARG A 76 -20.87 -4.89 3.35
C ARG A 76 -19.80 -3.96 3.93
N GLY A 77 -18.66 -3.83 3.28
CA GLY A 77 -17.53 -3.04 3.75
C GLY A 77 -16.26 -3.86 3.94
N VAL A 78 -15.41 -3.47 4.87
CA VAL A 78 -14.13 -4.13 5.16
C VAL A 78 -14.17 -4.93 6.45
N ILE A 79 -13.44 -6.05 6.45
CA ILE A 79 -13.12 -6.82 7.64
C ILE A 79 -11.60 -6.81 7.79
N LEU A 80 -11.11 -6.58 8.99
CA LEU A 80 -9.70 -6.51 9.32
C LEU A 80 -9.33 -7.72 10.15
N HIS A 81 -8.43 -8.58 9.65
CA HIS A 81 -7.94 -9.76 10.34
C HIS A 81 -6.53 -9.50 10.86
N ALA A 82 -6.34 -9.49 12.17
CA ALA A 82 -5.04 -9.24 12.78
C ALA A 82 -4.05 -10.37 12.46
N ILE A 83 -2.87 -10.01 11.95
CA ILE A 83 -1.82 -10.99 11.64
C ILE A 83 -1.17 -11.47 12.94
N GLY A 84 -1.13 -12.79 13.12
CA GLY A 84 -0.53 -13.42 14.30
C GLY A 84 -1.34 -13.34 15.58
N ARG A 85 -2.60 -12.88 15.51
CA ARG A 85 -3.52 -12.76 16.67
C ARG A 85 -4.92 -13.23 16.29
N ASN A 86 -5.66 -13.75 17.26
CA ASN A 86 -7.07 -14.10 17.08
C ASN A 86 -7.95 -12.86 17.34
N LEU A 87 -7.84 -11.87 16.44
CA LEU A 87 -8.61 -10.63 16.50
C LEU A 87 -9.13 -10.30 15.10
N THR A 88 -10.42 -10.06 15.00
CA THR A 88 -11.07 -9.59 13.77
C THR A 88 -11.91 -8.35 14.12
N LEU A 89 -11.75 -7.30 13.33
CA LEU A 89 -12.50 -6.05 13.46
C LEU A 89 -13.35 -5.83 12.21
N THR A 90 -14.50 -5.24 12.43
CA THR A 90 -15.41 -4.77 11.38
C THR A 90 -15.47 -3.24 11.39
N GLU A 91 -16.15 -2.64 10.44
CA GLU A 91 -16.32 -1.18 10.39
C GLU A 91 -16.97 -0.60 11.66
N THR A 92 -17.77 -1.39 12.38
CA THR A 92 -18.44 -0.96 13.62
C THR A 92 -17.51 -0.93 14.84
N ASP A 93 -16.38 -1.61 14.74
CA ASP A 93 -15.37 -1.64 15.82
C ASP A 93 -14.36 -0.49 15.69
N LEU A 94 -14.38 0.22 14.54
CA LEU A 94 -13.49 1.33 14.27
C LEU A 94 -13.99 2.62 14.93
N ALA A 95 -13.05 3.35 15.54
CA ALA A 95 -13.35 4.63 16.19
C ALA A 95 -13.66 5.72 15.14
N PHE A 96 -14.54 6.64 15.51
CA PHE A 96 -14.88 7.84 14.72
C PHE A 96 -15.25 7.53 13.25
N ASP A 97 -14.54 8.17 12.32
CA ASP A 97 -14.65 8.01 10.87
C ASP A 97 -13.50 7.19 10.26
N HIS A 98 -12.78 6.39 11.06
CA HIS A 98 -11.64 5.60 10.59
C HIS A 98 -12.02 4.59 9.49
N LYS A 99 -13.26 4.08 9.49
CA LYS A 99 -13.77 3.25 8.39
C LYS A 99 -13.75 4.00 7.05
N ASP A 100 -14.10 5.29 7.06
CA ASP A 100 -14.13 6.11 5.85
C ASP A 100 -12.70 6.44 5.38
N ILE A 101 -11.76 6.59 6.32
CA ILE A 101 -10.33 6.75 6.02
C ILE A 101 -9.78 5.51 5.31
N ILE A 102 -10.05 4.31 5.87
CA ILE A 102 -9.62 3.03 5.26
C ILE A 102 -10.26 2.85 3.88
N ALA A 103 -11.57 3.07 3.77
CA ALA A 103 -12.29 2.96 2.50
C ALA A 103 -11.70 3.90 1.43
N LYS A 104 -11.37 5.14 1.82
CA LYS A 104 -10.74 6.12 0.93
C LYS A 104 -9.34 5.72 0.51
N GLY A 105 -8.55 5.14 1.42
CA GLY A 105 -7.22 4.59 1.13
C GLY A 105 -7.28 3.46 0.09
N LEU A 106 -8.19 2.51 0.29
CA LEU A 106 -8.39 1.40 -0.64
C LEU A 106 -8.88 1.88 -2.02
N GLU A 107 -9.83 2.82 -2.07
CA GLU A 107 -10.28 3.44 -3.31
C GLU A 107 -9.13 4.12 -4.07
N ARG A 108 -8.31 4.89 -3.34
CA ARG A 108 -7.14 5.57 -3.90
C ARG A 108 -6.12 4.57 -4.45
N LEU A 109 -5.80 3.53 -3.69
CA LEU A 109 -4.85 2.51 -4.10
C LEU A 109 -5.34 1.78 -5.35
N GLN A 110 -6.61 1.35 -5.39
CA GLN A 110 -7.21 0.70 -6.55
C GLN A 110 -7.18 1.58 -7.79
N SER A 111 -7.59 2.84 -7.64
CA SER A 111 -7.64 3.73 -8.80
C SER A 111 -6.25 4.00 -9.35
N LYS A 112 -5.25 4.21 -8.51
CA LYS A 112 -3.89 4.56 -8.95
C LYS A 112 -3.10 3.37 -9.50
N VAL A 113 -3.25 2.17 -8.94
CA VAL A 113 -2.45 1.00 -9.34
C VAL A 113 -2.62 0.66 -10.82
N THR A 114 -3.77 0.97 -11.42
CA THR A 114 -4.08 0.62 -12.81
C THR A 114 -3.39 1.53 -13.84
N TYR A 115 -3.16 2.80 -13.54
CA TYR A 115 -2.63 3.77 -14.51
C TYR A 115 -1.37 4.49 -14.08
N THR A 116 -0.91 4.31 -12.84
CA THR A 116 0.36 4.85 -12.36
C THR A 116 1.39 3.74 -12.15
N ASP A 117 2.55 4.11 -11.64
CA ASP A 117 3.61 3.18 -11.26
C ASP A 117 3.53 2.75 -9.80
N LEU A 118 2.42 3.06 -9.15
CA LEU A 118 2.23 2.82 -7.70
C LEU A 118 2.47 1.36 -7.29
N ALA A 119 2.17 0.40 -8.18
CA ALA A 119 2.46 -1.01 -7.92
C ALA A 119 3.95 -1.30 -7.69
N LEU A 120 4.85 -0.48 -8.25
CA LEU A 120 6.29 -0.63 -8.03
C LEU A 120 6.71 -0.29 -6.60
N GLU A 121 5.94 0.58 -5.91
CA GLU A 121 6.20 0.92 -4.50
C GLU A 121 5.88 -0.24 -3.55
N LEU A 122 5.06 -1.20 -3.99
CA LEU A 122 4.69 -2.40 -3.24
C LEU A 122 5.61 -3.60 -3.49
N LEU A 123 6.59 -3.47 -4.39
CA LEU A 123 7.59 -4.52 -4.62
C LEU A 123 8.50 -4.66 -3.41
N ARG A 124 8.75 -5.90 -2.99
CA ARG A 124 9.71 -6.21 -1.92
C ARG A 124 11.12 -5.74 -2.25
N ASN A 125 11.51 -5.91 -3.50
CA ASN A 125 12.84 -5.55 -3.97
C ASN A 125 12.78 -4.97 -5.38
N LYS A 126 12.99 -3.67 -5.49
CA LYS A 126 13.00 -2.95 -6.78
C LYS A 126 14.22 -3.31 -7.64
N GLU A 127 15.29 -3.83 -7.01
CA GLU A 127 16.51 -4.28 -7.71
C GLU A 127 16.37 -5.71 -8.26
N LYS A 128 15.36 -6.48 -7.81
CA LYS A 128 15.15 -7.85 -8.26
C LYS A 128 13.71 -8.28 -8.06
N PHE A 129 12.90 -8.20 -9.10
CA PHE A 129 11.49 -8.60 -9.08
C PHE A 129 11.08 -9.34 -10.36
N SER A 130 9.96 -10.04 -10.31
CA SER A 130 9.37 -10.71 -11.47
C SER A 130 8.11 -9.98 -11.96
N ILE A 131 7.78 -10.16 -13.25
CA ILE A 131 6.49 -9.65 -13.79
C ILE A 131 5.31 -10.28 -13.07
N TYR A 132 5.44 -11.52 -12.62
CA TYR A 132 4.39 -12.23 -11.90
C TYR A 132 4.12 -11.61 -10.52
N GLU A 133 5.15 -11.22 -9.79
CA GLU A 133 5.01 -10.50 -8.53
C GLU A 133 4.22 -9.19 -8.73
N LEU A 134 4.56 -8.41 -9.75
CA LEU A 134 3.84 -7.19 -10.06
C LEU A 134 2.39 -7.47 -10.49
N GLN A 135 2.14 -8.58 -11.20
CA GLN A 135 0.79 -9.02 -11.55
C GLN A 135 -0.04 -9.33 -10.30
N ILE A 136 0.52 -10.10 -9.34
CA ILE A 136 -0.13 -10.40 -8.06
C ILE A 136 -0.50 -9.11 -7.32
N ILE A 137 0.41 -8.15 -7.25
CA ILE A 137 0.14 -6.86 -6.61
C ILE A 137 -1.08 -6.18 -7.25
N HIS A 138 -1.13 -6.14 -8.58
CA HIS A 138 -2.29 -5.58 -9.28
C HIS A 138 -3.58 -6.35 -8.99
N GLU A 139 -3.55 -7.68 -9.06
CA GLU A 139 -4.72 -8.54 -8.82
C GLU A 139 -5.26 -8.41 -7.39
N VAL A 140 -4.36 -8.41 -6.40
CA VAL A 140 -4.72 -8.23 -4.99
C VAL A 140 -5.34 -6.85 -4.74
N VAL A 141 -4.71 -5.79 -5.25
CA VAL A 141 -5.17 -4.43 -5.05
C VAL A 141 -6.51 -4.18 -5.76
N THR A 142 -6.67 -4.66 -6.99
CA THR A 142 -7.89 -4.43 -7.77
C THR A 142 -9.02 -5.41 -7.43
N GLY A 143 -8.69 -6.57 -6.86
CA GLY A 143 -9.63 -7.67 -6.65
C GLY A 143 -10.07 -8.33 -7.96
N THR A 144 -9.27 -8.21 -9.03
CA THR A 144 -9.62 -8.68 -10.38
C THR A 144 -8.48 -9.51 -10.95
N GLU A 145 -8.77 -10.71 -11.42
CA GLU A 145 -7.81 -11.52 -12.15
C GLU A 145 -7.44 -10.84 -13.48
N LEU A 146 -6.16 -10.83 -13.81
CA LEU A 146 -5.65 -10.21 -15.02
C LEU A 146 -5.27 -11.27 -16.06
N ASP A 147 -5.57 -10.98 -17.33
CA ASP A 147 -5.04 -11.78 -18.42
C ASP A 147 -3.51 -11.66 -18.49
N VAL A 148 -2.83 -12.78 -18.25
CA VAL A 148 -1.37 -12.86 -18.15
C VAL A 148 -0.66 -12.33 -19.40
N ALA A 149 -1.21 -12.64 -20.59
CA ALA A 149 -0.57 -12.26 -21.86
C ALA A 149 -0.70 -10.74 -22.10
N ASN A 150 -1.87 -10.18 -21.78
CA ASN A 150 -2.11 -8.74 -21.90
C ASN A 150 -1.30 -7.96 -20.86
N PHE A 151 -1.23 -8.44 -19.63
CA PHE A 151 -0.43 -7.82 -18.58
C PHE A 151 1.05 -7.78 -18.96
N ARG A 152 1.63 -8.91 -19.43
CA ARG A 152 3.03 -8.98 -19.88
C ARG A 152 3.31 -8.06 -21.07
N ARG A 153 2.35 -7.94 -22.00
CA ARG A 153 2.47 -7.04 -23.15
C ARG A 153 2.49 -5.58 -22.70
N SER A 154 1.61 -5.22 -21.78
CA SER A 154 1.53 -3.88 -21.20
C SER A 154 2.78 -3.55 -20.40
N PHE A 155 3.27 -4.47 -19.58
CA PHE A 155 4.54 -4.32 -18.84
C PHE A 155 5.71 -4.08 -19.80
N LYS A 156 5.83 -4.90 -20.85
CA LYS A 156 6.89 -4.73 -21.84
C LYS A 156 6.86 -3.32 -22.43
N LYS A 157 5.70 -2.88 -22.92
CA LYS A 157 5.51 -1.57 -23.54
C LYS A 157 5.81 -0.42 -22.57
N LYS A 158 5.34 -0.55 -21.31
CA LYS A 158 5.42 0.54 -20.31
C LYS A 158 6.81 0.66 -19.70
N PHE A 159 7.50 -0.44 -19.47
CA PHE A 159 8.73 -0.47 -18.68
C PHE A 159 9.97 -0.92 -19.46
N ILE A 160 9.88 -2.01 -20.26
CA ILE A 160 11.04 -2.52 -20.98
C ILE A 160 11.35 -1.61 -22.19
N ASP A 161 10.37 -1.34 -23.04
CA ASP A 161 10.56 -0.58 -24.26
C ASP A 161 10.90 0.91 -23.99
N THR A 162 10.63 1.38 -22.79
CA THR A 162 10.97 2.73 -22.30
C THR A 162 12.27 2.80 -21.52
N GLY A 163 12.94 1.66 -21.31
CA GLY A 163 14.22 1.58 -20.59
C GLY A 163 14.10 1.84 -19.08
N ARG A 164 12.90 1.72 -18.50
CA ARG A 164 12.65 1.93 -17.07
C ARG A 164 12.96 0.72 -16.21
N VAL A 165 13.04 -0.45 -16.82
CA VAL A 165 13.48 -1.68 -16.19
C VAL A 165 14.52 -2.38 -17.06
N GLU A 166 15.46 -3.02 -16.39
CA GLU A 166 16.46 -3.88 -17.01
C GLU A 166 16.13 -5.33 -16.71
N LYS A 167 16.26 -6.17 -17.73
CA LYS A 167 16.12 -7.61 -17.55
C LYS A 167 17.43 -8.18 -17.05
N LEU A 168 17.36 -8.95 -15.96
CA LEU A 168 18.51 -9.64 -15.39
C LEU A 168 18.75 -11.00 -16.08
N ASP A 169 20.00 -11.46 -16.09
CA ASP A 169 20.37 -12.79 -16.62
C ASP A 169 19.86 -13.94 -15.74
N GLU A 170 19.56 -13.65 -14.48
CA GLU A 170 19.02 -14.60 -13.53
C GLU A 170 17.59 -15.04 -13.87
N LYS A 171 17.27 -16.28 -13.51
CA LYS A 171 15.94 -16.86 -13.69
C LYS A 171 15.19 -16.95 -12.35
N CYS A 172 13.91 -16.61 -12.41
CA CYS A 172 12.97 -16.74 -11.30
C CYS A 172 12.26 -18.09 -11.35
N TYR A 173 12.31 -18.87 -10.27
CA TYR A 173 11.61 -20.14 -10.10
C TYR A 173 10.57 -20.07 -8.98
N ASP A 174 10.41 -18.92 -8.31
CA ASP A 174 9.68 -18.76 -7.06
C ASP A 174 8.17 -19.02 -7.21
N TYR A 175 7.63 -18.80 -8.41
CA TYR A 175 6.18 -18.83 -8.65
C TYR A 175 5.73 -19.89 -9.66
N SER A 176 6.65 -20.56 -10.33
CA SER A 176 6.31 -21.55 -11.38
C SER A 176 7.47 -22.52 -11.64
N ARG A 177 7.10 -23.75 -12.05
CA ARG A 177 8.10 -24.73 -12.54
C ARG A 177 8.82 -24.26 -13.81
N LYS A 178 8.19 -23.36 -14.60
CA LYS A 178 8.81 -22.76 -15.78
C LYS A 178 9.51 -21.48 -15.36
N PRO A 179 10.83 -21.35 -15.66
CA PRO A 179 11.58 -20.16 -15.27
C PRO A 179 11.04 -18.92 -15.96
N SER A 180 10.89 -17.85 -15.21
CA SER A 180 10.65 -16.49 -15.69
C SER A 180 11.94 -15.66 -15.60
N SER A 181 11.88 -14.40 -16.00
CA SER A 181 13.01 -13.49 -15.85
C SER A 181 12.81 -12.58 -14.65
N TYR A 182 13.90 -12.26 -13.98
CA TYR A 182 13.95 -11.14 -13.07
C TYR A 182 14.21 -9.83 -13.81
N TYR A 183 13.77 -8.75 -13.20
CA TYR A 183 13.94 -7.38 -13.66
C TYR A 183 14.42 -6.50 -12.53
N ARG A 184 15.08 -5.40 -12.85
CA ARG A 184 15.51 -4.34 -11.95
C ARG A 184 14.93 -3.02 -12.42
N LEU A 185 14.43 -2.19 -11.50
CA LEU A 185 14.02 -0.83 -11.79
C LEU A 185 15.27 0.04 -12.02
N ILE A 186 15.25 0.82 -13.10
CA ILE A 186 16.29 1.81 -13.39
C ILE A 186 15.77 3.15 -12.90
N GLY A 187 16.45 3.75 -11.92
CA GLY A 187 16.11 5.04 -11.32
C GLY A 187 16.41 6.23 -12.22
#